data_ea55aef58382696a5c75f616c5a2486c
#
_entry.id   ea55aef58382696a5c75f616c5a2486c
#
_cell.length_a   1.000
_cell.length_b   1.000
_cell.length_c   1.000
_cell.angle_alpha   90.00
_cell.angle_beta   90.00
_cell.angle_gamma   90.00
#
_symmetry.space_group_name_H-M   'P 1'
#
loop_
_entity.id
_entity.type
_entity.pdbx_description
1 polymer ?
#
loop_
_entity_poly.entity_id
_entity_poly.type
_entity_poly.pdbx_seq_one_letter_code
_entity_poly.pdbx_strand_id
1 'polypeptide(L)'
;MTTTTMTTTTEGTLDVPGAVLHYQVRGAGPTLLISQSGEGDADRSTDLVARLTDSYRVITYDRRGLSRSRLDAPERGATLVEHADDVQRLLVTLADGPALMLGCSMGAVIGLHAAVRHPGLIRTLVAHEPVAPRLLPAEERTRHEQELTALQDLYRREGLSVALPEIARTLGIDPTGADAEPGLTPQPMNALRVANFDHFIRHDFTAIVHDTLDPAALAHTGTRIVPAVGRTTPHTVFDRRCAASLAELVGEEPAEFPGGHNGNTSHPEAYATRLRQVLAETC
;
A
#
# COMPACT_ATOMS: atom_id res chain seq x y z
N MET A 1 -5.92 22.63 -30.13
CA MET A 1 -7.07 22.52 -29.19
C MET A 1 -6.96 21.18 -28.50
N THR A 2 -6.42 21.18 -27.30
CA THR A 2 -6.27 19.94 -26.49
C THR A 2 -7.61 19.68 -25.83
N THR A 3 -8.34 18.69 -26.30
CA THR A 3 -9.59 18.26 -25.68
C THR A 3 -9.23 17.61 -24.35
N THR A 4 -9.44 18.35 -23.26
CA THR A 4 -9.34 17.79 -21.91
C THR A 4 -10.50 16.80 -21.76
N THR A 5 -10.23 15.52 -21.96
CA THR A 5 -11.19 14.47 -21.65
C THR A 5 -11.38 14.47 -20.14
N MET A 6 -12.53 14.92 -19.66
CA MET A 6 -12.87 14.80 -18.24
C MET A 6 -12.94 13.31 -17.89
N THR A 7 -11.97 12.84 -17.14
CA THR A 7 -11.97 11.45 -16.65
C THR A 7 -13.11 11.30 -15.64
N THR A 8 -14.12 10.55 -16.00
CA THR A 8 -15.27 10.29 -15.11
C THR A 8 -14.80 9.45 -13.93
N THR A 9 -15.02 9.94 -12.73
CA THR A 9 -14.84 9.17 -11.50
C THR A 9 -16.14 8.45 -11.19
N THR A 10 -16.09 7.13 -11.04
CA THR A 10 -17.20 6.34 -10.49
C THR A 10 -16.84 6.00 -9.04
N GLU A 11 -17.73 6.32 -8.11
CA GLU A 11 -17.60 5.97 -6.71
C GLU A 11 -18.68 4.97 -6.33
N GLY A 12 -18.38 4.09 -5.38
CA GLY A 12 -19.33 3.11 -4.90
C GLY A 12 -18.93 2.52 -3.56
N THR A 13 -19.81 1.65 -3.06
CA THR A 13 -19.56 0.83 -1.88
C THR A 13 -19.71 -0.64 -2.23
N LEU A 14 -18.96 -1.49 -1.52
CA LEU A 14 -19.01 -2.93 -1.64
C LEU A 14 -19.17 -3.53 -0.25
N ASP A 15 -20.27 -4.26 -0.07
CA ASP A 15 -20.49 -5.06 1.14
C ASP A 15 -19.55 -6.27 1.12
N VAL A 16 -18.79 -6.43 2.20
CA VAL A 16 -17.88 -7.56 2.42
C VAL A 16 -18.12 -8.14 3.82
N PRO A 17 -17.72 -9.37 4.13
CA PRO A 17 -17.87 -9.92 5.47
C PRO A 17 -17.25 -9.02 6.53
N GLY A 18 -18.07 -8.48 7.43
CA GLY A 18 -17.66 -7.65 8.56
C GLY A 18 -17.31 -6.20 8.22
N ALA A 19 -17.56 -5.73 6.97
CA ALA A 19 -17.28 -4.34 6.59
C ALA A 19 -18.09 -3.90 5.36
N VAL A 20 -18.12 -2.58 5.13
CA VAL A 20 -18.55 -1.96 3.87
C VAL A 20 -17.39 -1.12 3.35
N LEU A 21 -16.89 -1.43 2.18
CA LEU A 21 -15.75 -0.75 1.57
C LEU A 21 -16.22 0.37 0.65
N HIS A 22 -15.61 1.53 0.74
CA HIS A 22 -15.72 2.58 -0.25
C HIS A 22 -14.62 2.42 -1.30
N TYR A 23 -14.96 2.59 -2.58
CA TYR A 23 -14.01 2.55 -3.68
C TYR A 23 -14.26 3.65 -4.71
N GLN A 24 -13.23 3.96 -5.48
CA GLN A 24 -13.27 4.84 -6.63
C GLN A 24 -12.67 4.14 -7.85
N VAL A 25 -13.26 4.38 -9.03
CA VAL A 25 -12.75 3.91 -10.32
C VAL A 25 -12.60 5.09 -11.24
N ARG A 26 -11.40 5.25 -11.82
CA ARG A 26 -11.05 6.37 -12.71
C ARG A 26 -10.30 5.85 -13.93
N GLY A 27 -10.55 6.46 -15.10
CA GLY A 27 -9.86 6.10 -16.35
C GLY A 27 -10.42 4.87 -17.02
N ALA A 28 -9.71 4.40 -18.06
CA ALA A 28 -10.05 3.24 -18.86
C ALA A 28 -8.79 2.47 -19.26
N GLY A 29 -8.94 1.19 -19.67
CA GLY A 29 -7.81 0.34 -20.05
C GLY A 29 -7.62 -0.83 -19.08
N PRO A 30 -6.42 -1.44 -19.02
CA PRO A 30 -6.12 -2.51 -18.08
C PRO A 30 -6.37 -2.08 -16.64
N THR A 31 -6.97 -2.97 -15.84
CA THR A 31 -7.27 -2.66 -14.44
C THR A 31 -5.98 -2.59 -13.61
N LEU A 32 -5.79 -1.48 -12.90
CA LEU A 32 -4.74 -1.27 -11.91
C LEU A 32 -5.37 -0.94 -10.55
N LEU A 33 -5.23 -1.83 -9.58
CA LEU A 33 -5.63 -1.54 -8.21
C LEU A 33 -4.45 -0.93 -7.44
N ILE A 34 -4.70 0.16 -6.72
CA ILE A 34 -3.72 0.79 -5.82
C ILE A 34 -4.17 0.56 -4.38
N SER A 35 -3.36 -0.21 -3.63
CA SER A 35 -3.51 -0.38 -2.18
C SER A 35 -2.52 0.50 -1.45
N GLN A 36 -3.04 1.45 -0.69
CA GLN A 36 -2.28 2.53 -0.06
C GLN A 36 -1.47 2.06 1.16
N SER A 37 -0.53 2.92 1.58
CA SER A 37 0.19 2.79 2.84
C SER A 37 -0.75 2.88 4.06
N GLY A 38 -0.19 2.77 5.27
CA GLY A 38 -0.91 2.55 6.51
C GLY A 38 -2.14 3.43 6.75
N GLU A 39 -2.00 4.75 6.78
CA GLU A 39 -3.12 5.68 7.02
C GLU A 39 -3.87 6.11 5.76
N GLY A 40 -3.44 5.61 4.60
CA GLY A 40 -3.93 6.06 3.31
C GLY A 40 -5.28 5.48 2.92
N ASP A 41 -6.13 6.35 2.43
CA ASP A 41 -7.42 6.05 1.82
C ASP A 41 -7.39 6.17 0.28
N ALA A 42 -8.54 6.07 -0.38
CA ALA A 42 -8.63 6.15 -1.84
C ALA A 42 -8.12 7.47 -2.41
N ASP A 43 -8.14 8.56 -1.65
CA ASP A 43 -7.72 9.89 -2.08
C ASP A 43 -6.24 10.18 -1.81
N ARG A 44 -5.55 9.30 -1.06
CA ARG A 44 -4.16 9.51 -0.65
C ARG A 44 -3.20 9.71 -1.83
N SER A 45 -3.41 9.03 -2.94
CA SER A 45 -2.58 9.12 -4.15
C SER A 45 -3.27 9.85 -5.30
N THR A 46 -4.10 10.85 -5.05
CA THR A 46 -4.88 11.56 -6.07
C THR A 46 -4.01 12.05 -7.24
N ASP A 47 -2.83 12.61 -6.95
CA ASP A 47 -1.92 13.12 -7.99
C ASP A 47 -1.30 12.00 -8.84
N LEU A 48 -0.96 10.86 -8.23
CA LEU A 48 -0.50 9.68 -8.96
C LEU A 48 -1.61 9.10 -9.84
N VAL A 49 -2.82 8.95 -9.27
CA VAL A 49 -3.99 8.44 -9.99
C VAL A 49 -4.29 9.29 -11.23
N ALA A 50 -4.29 10.62 -11.09
CA ALA A 50 -4.53 11.54 -12.21
C ALA A 50 -3.57 11.33 -13.39
N ARG A 51 -2.34 10.88 -13.11
CA ARG A 51 -1.32 10.61 -14.14
C ARG A 51 -1.42 9.22 -14.76
N LEU A 52 -2.18 8.31 -14.16
CA LEU A 52 -2.31 6.92 -14.62
C LEU A 52 -3.59 6.68 -15.41
N THR A 53 -4.60 7.54 -15.28
CA THR A 53 -5.93 7.35 -15.85
C THR A 53 -6.02 7.47 -17.37
N ASP A 54 -4.98 7.94 -18.03
CA ASP A 54 -4.84 7.93 -19.50
C ASP A 54 -4.49 6.54 -20.05
N SER A 55 -3.94 5.65 -19.20
CA SER A 55 -3.40 4.35 -19.60
C SER A 55 -4.07 3.18 -18.87
N TYR A 56 -4.67 3.43 -17.72
CA TYR A 56 -5.24 2.40 -16.85
C TYR A 56 -6.63 2.78 -16.33
N ARG A 57 -7.43 1.74 -16.13
CA ARG A 57 -8.61 1.81 -15.28
C ARG A 57 -8.17 1.62 -13.83
N VAL A 58 -7.97 2.74 -13.12
CA VAL A 58 -7.40 2.76 -11.78
C VAL A 58 -8.50 2.58 -10.74
N ILE A 59 -8.34 1.60 -9.86
CA ILE A 59 -9.18 1.35 -8.69
C ILE A 59 -8.40 1.77 -7.46
N THR A 60 -8.99 2.67 -6.65
CA THR A 60 -8.53 2.98 -5.28
C THR A 60 -9.66 2.69 -4.30
N TYR A 61 -9.33 2.44 -3.05
CA TYR A 61 -10.33 2.12 -2.02
C TYR A 61 -9.86 2.56 -0.64
N ASP A 62 -10.82 2.85 0.21
CA ASP A 62 -10.56 2.99 1.64
C ASP A 62 -10.52 1.59 2.23
N ARG A 63 -9.40 1.21 2.89
CA ARG A 63 -9.37 -0.07 3.60
C ARG A 63 -10.44 -0.10 4.68
N ARG A 64 -10.90 -1.31 5.06
CA ARG A 64 -11.86 -1.48 6.15
C ARG A 64 -11.38 -0.74 7.42
N GLY A 65 -12.27 0.05 8.02
CA GLY A 65 -11.97 0.87 9.20
C GLY A 65 -11.33 2.23 8.91
N LEU A 66 -10.98 2.54 7.66
CA LEU A 66 -10.46 3.85 7.27
C LEU A 66 -11.52 4.69 6.55
N SER A 67 -11.48 5.98 6.81
CA SER A 67 -12.22 7.03 6.08
C SER A 67 -13.70 6.70 5.88
N ARG A 68 -14.15 6.44 4.64
CA ARG A 68 -15.56 6.16 4.29
C ARG A 68 -15.94 4.70 4.42
N SER A 69 -14.95 3.81 4.54
CA SER A 69 -15.19 2.38 4.80
C SER A 69 -15.54 2.14 6.25
N ARG A 70 -16.54 1.29 6.47
CA ARG A 70 -17.03 0.95 7.81
C ARG A 70 -16.60 -0.45 8.19
N LEU A 71 -16.31 -0.64 9.46
CA LEU A 71 -16.02 -1.93 10.08
C LEU A 71 -17.12 -2.24 11.09
N ASP A 72 -17.68 -3.45 11.05
CA ASP A 72 -18.80 -3.84 11.95
C ASP A 72 -18.33 -3.95 13.41
N ALA A 73 -17.08 -4.32 13.63
CA ALA A 73 -16.46 -4.41 14.95
C ALA A 73 -15.14 -3.61 14.98
N PRO A 74 -15.19 -2.26 15.06
CA PRO A 74 -14.01 -1.38 14.95
C PRO A 74 -12.92 -1.69 15.99
N GLU A 75 -13.30 -2.10 17.19
CA GLU A 75 -12.39 -2.42 18.30
C GLU A 75 -11.55 -3.68 18.06
N ARG A 76 -12.00 -4.57 17.18
CA ARG A 76 -11.26 -5.79 16.82
C ARG A 76 -10.16 -5.51 15.80
N GLY A 77 -10.34 -4.47 15.00
CA GLY A 77 -9.52 -4.26 13.81
C GLY A 77 -9.73 -5.33 12.75
N ALA A 78 -8.71 -5.55 11.91
CA ALA A 78 -8.73 -6.55 10.85
C ALA A 78 -7.37 -7.25 10.73
N THR A 79 -7.37 -8.47 10.20
CA THR A 79 -6.17 -9.21 9.85
C THR A 79 -5.72 -8.90 8.43
N LEU A 80 -4.45 -9.17 8.10
CA LEU A 80 -3.94 -9.06 6.72
C LEU A 80 -4.67 -10.00 5.76
N VAL A 81 -5.13 -11.14 6.26
CA VAL A 81 -5.97 -12.09 5.52
C VAL A 81 -7.31 -11.47 5.12
N GLU A 82 -7.99 -10.81 6.05
CA GLU A 82 -9.26 -10.12 5.76
C GLU A 82 -9.07 -8.98 4.75
N HIS A 83 -7.99 -8.22 4.85
CA HIS A 83 -7.65 -7.19 3.86
C HIS A 83 -7.36 -7.79 2.47
N ALA A 84 -6.68 -8.93 2.39
CA ALA A 84 -6.43 -9.63 1.13
C ALA A 84 -7.73 -10.17 0.49
N ASP A 85 -8.65 -10.70 1.31
CA ASP A 85 -9.96 -11.13 0.87
C ASP A 85 -10.83 -9.94 0.39
N ASP A 86 -10.64 -8.74 0.93
CA ASP A 86 -11.25 -7.51 0.43
C ASP A 86 -10.74 -7.14 -0.97
N VAL A 87 -9.43 -7.21 -1.18
CA VAL A 87 -8.82 -7.02 -2.50
C VAL A 87 -9.40 -8.00 -3.51
N GLN A 88 -9.56 -9.27 -3.12
CA GLN A 88 -10.18 -10.28 -3.96
C GLN A 88 -11.61 -9.88 -4.36
N ARG A 89 -12.46 -9.47 -3.41
CA ARG A 89 -13.84 -9.07 -3.68
C ARG A 89 -13.94 -7.83 -4.56
N LEU A 90 -13.07 -6.82 -4.31
CA LEU A 90 -12.99 -5.63 -5.15
C LEU A 90 -12.64 -6.00 -6.59
N LEU A 91 -11.61 -6.82 -6.80
CA LEU A 91 -11.16 -7.19 -8.14
C LEU A 91 -12.17 -8.10 -8.85
N VAL A 92 -12.80 -9.05 -8.16
CA VAL A 92 -13.87 -9.88 -8.75
C VAL A 92 -15.07 -9.04 -9.16
N THR A 93 -15.39 -7.99 -8.42
CA THR A 93 -16.55 -7.12 -8.71
C THR A 93 -16.25 -6.07 -9.78
N LEU A 94 -15.01 -5.56 -9.81
CA LEU A 94 -14.68 -4.35 -10.58
C LEU A 94 -13.73 -4.59 -11.75
N ALA A 95 -13.03 -5.71 -11.83
CA ALA A 95 -12.09 -6.00 -12.90
C ALA A 95 -12.65 -7.01 -13.90
N ASP A 96 -12.28 -6.88 -15.17
CA ASP A 96 -12.71 -7.79 -16.24
C ASP A 96 -11.79 -9.02 -16.41
N GLY A 97 -10.82 -9.19 -15.52
CA GLY A 97 -9.85 -10.29 -15.55
C GLY A 97 -8.68 -10.03 -14.58
N PRO A 98 -7.58 -10.78 -14.71
CA PRO A 98 -6.42 -10.61 -13.85
C PRO A 98 -5.88 -9.17 -13.87
N ALA A 99 -5.83 -8.53 -12.69
CA ALA A 99 -5.47 -7.12 -12.54
C ALA A 99 -3.97 -6.90 -12.36
N LEU A 100 -3.54 -5.67 -12.60
CA LEU A 100 -2.29 -5.12 -12.09
C LEU A 100 -2.54 -4.56 -10.68
N MET A 101 -1.54 -4.61 -9.83
CA MET A 101 -1.64 -4.03 -8.48
C MET A 101 -0.35 -3.28 -8.12
N LEU A 102 -0.53 -2.06 -7.61
CA LEU A 102 0.48 -1.35 -6.85
C LEU A 102 0.11 -1.43 -5.37
N GLY A 103 0.95 -2.05 -4.57
CA GLY A 103 0.86 -2.02 -3.12
C GLY A 103 2.00 -1.20 -2.53
N CYS A 104 1.68 -0.26 -1.63
CA CYS A 104 2.66 0.56 -0.94
C CYS A 104 2.67 0.23 0.55
N SER A 105 3.83 -0.06 1.14
CA SER A 105 3.96 -0.31 2.58
C SER A 105 3.01 -1.44 3.04
N MET A 106 2.06 -1.17 3.92
CA MET A 106 1.02 -2.14 4.30
C MET A 106 0.21 -2.65 3.09
N GLY A 107 -0.08 -1.78 2.11
CA GLY A 107 -0.76 -2.18 0.88
C GLY A 107 0.02 -3.22 0.08
N ALA A 108 1.35 -3.19 0.15
CA ALA A 108 2.21 -4.21 -0.45
C ALA A 108 2.06 -5.56 0.27
N VAL A 109 2.03 -5.56 1.61
CA VAL A 109 1.81 -6.79 2.40
C VAL A 109 0.45 -7.41 2.08
N ILE A 110 -0.59 -6.59 1.97
CA ILE A 110 -1.93 -7.03 1.56
C ILE A 110 -1.88 -7.68 0.16
N GLY A 111 -1.15 -7.07 -0.78
CA GLY A 111 -0.95 -7.62 -2.12
C GLY A 111 -0.22 -8.98 -2.11
N LEU A 112 0.79 -9.16 -1.26
CA LEU A 112 1.49 -10.44 -1.09
C LEU A 112 0.54 -11.53 -0.57
N HIS A 113 -0.29 -11.22 0.43
CA HIS A 113 -1.33 -12.14 0.89
C HIS A 113 -2.34 -12.48 -0.22
N ALA A 114 -2.79 -11.48 -0.98
CA ALA A 114 -3.72 -11.69 -2.08
C ALA A 114 -3.13 -12.58 -3.19
N ALA A 115 -1.85 -12.40 -3.52
CA ALA A 115 -1.16 -13.22 -4.50
C ALA A 115 -1.07 -14.71 -4.10
N VAL A 116 -0.81 -14.98 -2.81
CA VAL A 116 -0.74 -16.36 -2.29
C VAL A 116 -2.12 -16.99 -2.16
N ARG A 117 -3.10 -16.26 -1.65
CA ARG A 117 -4.43 -16.79 -1.32
C ARG A 117 -5.37 -16.91 -2.50
N HIS A 118 -5.21 -16.03 -3.49
CA HIS A 118 -6.13 -15.91 -4.64
C HIS A 118 -5.35 -15.99 -5.96
N PRO A 119 -4.79 -17.17 -6.30
CA PRO A 119 -3.99 -17.33 -7.51
C PRO A 119 -4.78 -16.96 -8.76
N GLY A 120 -4.13 -16.27 -9.69
CA GLY A 120 -4.74 -15.81 -10.95
C GLY A 120 -5.53 -14.49 -10.84
N LEU A 121 -5.71 -13.94 -9.65
CA LEU A 121 -6.42 -12.67 -9.45
C LEU A 121 -5.56 -11.46 -9.84
N ILE A 122 -4.29 -11.49 -9.47
CA ILE A 122 -3.31 -10.43 -9.74
C ILE A 122 -2.28 -10.98 -10.73
N ARG A 123 -2.15 -10.35 -11.89
CA ARG A 123 -1.14 -10.70 -12.90
C ARG A 123 0.24 -10.22 -12.48
N THR A 124 0.33 -8.95 -12.06
CA THR A 124 1.57 -8.31 -11.61
C THR A 124 1.30 -7.49 -10.37
N LEU A 125 2.09 -7.72 -9.33
CA LEU A 125 2.13 -6.94 -8.09
C LEU A 125 3.45 -6.17 -8.01
N VAL A 126 3.39 -4.84 -8.01
CA VAL A 126 4.51 -4.00 -7.60
C VAL A 126 4.39 -3.80 -6.10
N ALA A 127 5.30 -4.39 -5.33
CA ALA A 127 5.32 -4.37 -3.87
C ALA A 127 6.36 -3.35 -3.37
N HIS A 128 5.92 -2.10 -3.16
CA HIS A 128 6.80 -1.00 -2.76
C HIS A 128 7.00 -0.99 -1.24
N GLU A 129 8.23 -1.30 -0.83
CA GLU A 129 8.69 -1.29 0.57
C GLU A 129 7.68 -1.88 1.55
N PRO A 130 7.39 -3.19 1.43
CA PRO A 130 6.40 -3.83 2.29
C PRO A 130 6.82 -3.76 3.75
N VAL A 131 5.96 -3.27 4.63
CA VAL A 131 6.14 -3.30 6.09
C VAL A 131 5.83 -4.71 6.57
N ALA A 132 6.73 -5.65 6.28
CA ALA A 132 6.54 -7.09 6.42
C ALA A 132 7.70 -7.75 7.16
N PRO A 133 7.82 -7.61 8.49
CA PRO A 133 8.88 -8.27 9.26
C PRO A 133 8.96 -9.77 9.00
N ARG A 134 7.84 -10.39 8.60
CA ARG A 134 7.74 -11.81 8.27
C ARG A 134 8.67 -12.25 7.13
N LEU A 135 9.07 -11.35 6.24
CA LEU A 135 10.03 -11.60 5.15
C LEU A 135 11.48 -11.66 5.63
N LEU A 136 11.77 -11.16 6.83
CA LEU A 136 13.12 -11.04 7.35
C LEU A 136 13.56 -12.31 8.08
N PRO A 137 14.89 -12.53 8.24
CA PRO A 137 15.43 -13.55 9.12
C PRO A 137 14.88 -13.43 10.55
N ALA A 138 14.76 -14.56 11.27
CA ALA A 138 14.04 -14.65 12.54
C ALA A 138 14.46 -13.60 13.60
N GLU A 139 15.75 -13.32 13.70
CA GLU A 139 16.28 -12.34 14.68
C GLU A 139 15.85 -10.91 14.31
N GLU A 140 16.00 -10.53 13.04
CA GLU A 140 15.59 -9.22 12.55
C GLU A 140 14.07 -9.04 12.63
N ARG A 141 13.32 -10.07 12.25
CA ARG A 141 11.86 -10.10 12.39
C ARG A 141 11.45 -9.79 13.81
N THR A 142 11.97 -10.54 14.79
CA THR A 142 11.63 -10.33 16.21
C THR A 142 11.93 -8.91 16.67
N ARG A 143 13.07 -8.35 16.25
CA ARG A 143 13.43 -6.96 16.58
C ARG A 143 12.44 -5.96 16.02
N HIS A 144 12.04 -6.08 14.75
CA HIS A 144 11.11 -5.14 14.12
C HIS A 144 9.67 -5.31 14.60
N GLU A 145 9.23 -6.53 14.92
CA GLU A 145 7.95 -6.77 15.58
C GLU A 145 7.90 -6.07 16.97
N GLN A 146 8.99 -6.15 17.73
CA GLN A 146 9.13 -5.42 19.01
C GLN A 146 9.15 -3.90 18.80
N GLU A 147 9.83 -3.42 17.78
CA GLU A 147 9.86 -1.98 17.43
C GLU A 147 8.47 -1.46 17.09
N LEU A 148 7.69 -2.16 16.26
CA LEU A 148 6.30 -1.79 15.94
C LEU A 148 5.42 -1.81 17.21
N THR A 149 5.58 -2.80 18.08
CA THR A 149 4.87 -2.87 19.35
C THR A 149 5.23 -1.68 20.27
N ALA A 150 6.51 -1.32 20.33
CA ALA A 150 6.98 -0.17 21.11
C ALA A 150 6.40 1.16 20.57
N LEU A 151 6.24 1.31 19.26
CA LEU A 151 5.58 2.47 18.65
C LEU A 151 4.09 2.54 19.01
N GLN A 152 3.39 1.40 19.08
CA GLN A 152 2.01 1.35 19.58
C GLN A 152 1.93 1.78 21.06
N ASP A 153 2.86 1.32 21.89
CA ASP A 153 2.91 1.69 23.30
C ASP A 153 3.24 3.18 23.47
N LEU A 154 4.14 3.71 22.66
CA LEU A 154 4.44 5.15 22.62
C LEU A 154 3.17 5.94 22.28
N TYR A 155 2.45 5.51 21.23
CA TYR A 155 1.20 6.14 20.84
C TYR A 155 0.15 6.13 21.95
N ARG A 156 -0.02 4.99 22.65
CA ARG A 156 -0.97 4.87 23.77
C ARG A 156 -0.65 5.79 24.93
N ARG A 157 0.63 6.01 25.21
CA ARG A 157 1.09 6.86 26.32
C ARG A 157 1.10 8.35 26.00
N GLU A 158 1.60 8.70 24.83
CA GLU A 158 1.99 10.08 24.50
C GLU A 158 1.15 10.69 23.37
N GLY A 159 0.36 9.87 22.66
CA GLY A 159 -0.51 10.30 21.56
C GLY A 159 0.22 10.49 20.22
N LEU A 160 -0.55 10.91 19.21
CA LEU A 160 -0.12 10.95 17.81
C LEU A 160 1.03 11.93 17.56
N SER A 161 1.03 13.09 18.22
CA SER A 161 2.05 14.13 18.01
C SER A 161 3.46 13.67 18.37
N VAL A 162 3.60 12.73 19.30
CA VAL A 162 4.88 12.15 19.71
C VAL A 162 5.20 10.89 18.92
N ALA A 163 4.20 10.03 18.66
CA ALA A 163 4.43 8.77 17.97
C ALA A 163 4.72 8.96 16.47
N LEU A 164 4.07 9.92 15.80
CA LEU A 164 4.17 10.07 14.35
C LEU A 164 5.60 10.38 13.85
N PRO A 165 6.38 11.28 14.47
CA PRO A 165 7.78 11.48 14.11
C PRO A 165 8.64 10.21 14.25
N GLU A 166 8.40 9.41 15.29
CA GLU A 166 9.13 8.15 15.50
C GLU A 166 8.75 7.08 14.48
N ILE A 167 7.46 7.00 14.12
CA ILE A 167 7.00 6.13 13.02
C ILE A 167 7.66 6.56 11.71
N ALA A 168 7.69 7.86 11.40
CA ALA A 168 8.33 8.39 10.21
C ALA A 168 9.83 8.05 10.18
N ARG A 169 10.52 8.20 11.30
CA ARG A 169 11.94 7.84 11.43
C ARG A 169 12.17 6.34 11.20
N THR A 170 11.35 5.49 11.80
CA THR A 170 11.42 4.02 11.67
C THR A 170 11.21 3.56 10.23
N LEU A 171 10.29 4.22 9.49
CA LEU A 171 10.00 3.92 8.10
C LEU A 171 10.86 4.74 7.10
N GLY A 172 11.87 5.46 7.56
CA GLY A 172 12.74 6.27 6.69
C GLY A 172 12.02 7.38 5.92
N ILE A 173 10.89 7.86 6.44
CA ILE A 173 10.10 8.92 5.81
C ILE A 173 10.72 10.28 6.17
N ASP A 174 11.07 11.09 5.16
CA ASP A 174 11.47 12.48 5.37
C ASP A 174 10.24 13.34 5.70
N PRO A 175 10.13 13.88 6.92
CA PRO A 175 9.00 14.70 7.32
C PRO A 175 9.03 16.11 6.70
N THR A 176 10.17 16.54 6.14
CA THR A 176 10.31 17.89 5.56
C THR A 176 9.69 17.99 4.18
N GLY A 177 9.61 16.87 3.44
CA GLY A 177 9.14 16.87 2.05
C GLY A 177 10.03 17.68 1.10
N ALA A 178 11.29 17.96 1.48
CA ALA A 178 12.19 18.81 0.73
C ALA A 178 12.49 18.29 -0.69
N ASP A 179 12.38 16.99 -0.90
CA ASP A 179 12.62 16.30 -2.18
C ASP A 179 11.31 16.09 -2.98
N ALA A 180 10.18 16.64 -2.55
CA ALA A 180 8.91 16.41 -3.21
C ALA A 180 8.76 17.20 -4.53
N GLU A 181 8.03 16.64 -5.50
CA GLU A 181 7.65 17.35 -6.72
C GLU A 181 6.82 18.60 -6.40
N PRO A 182 6.91 19.67 -7.22
CA PRO A 182 6.11 20.87 -7.01
C PRO A 182 4.64 20.65 -7.38
N GLY A 183 3.75 21.46 -6.78
CA GLY A 183 2.33 21.52 -7.17
C GLY A 183 1.49 20.32 -6.70
N LEU A 184 1.94 19.62 -5.67
CA LEU A 184 1.19 18.50 -5.09
C LEU A 184 -0.11 18.98 -4.44
N THR A 185 -1.14 18.16 -4.54
CA THR A 185 -2.40 18.37 -3.80
C THR A 185 -2.13 18.30 -2.29
N PRO A 186 -2.46 19.36 -1.53
CA PRO A 186 -2.24 19.38 -0.09
C PRO A 186 -2.96 18.24 0.62
N GLN A 187 -2.27 17.59 1.54
CA GLN A 187 -2.79 16.50 2.37
C GLN A 187 -2.80 16.90 3.85
N PRO A 188 -3.72 17.78 4.27
CA PRO A 188 -3.73 18.33 5.62
C PRO A 188 -4.03 17.25 6.67
N MET A 189 -3.50 17.42 7.88
CA MET A 189 -3.82 16.60 9.04
C MET A 189 -5.21 17.02 9.59
N ASN A 190 -6.27 16.58 8.92
CA ASN A 190 -7.66 16.79 9.35
C ASN A 190 -8.13 15.67 10.28
N ALA A 191 -9.35 15.81 10.83
CA ALA A 191 -9.89 14.83 11.79
C ALA A 191 -10.01 13.41 11.19
N LEU A 192 -10.35 13.30 9.90
CA LEU A 192 -10.45 12.01 9.22
C LEU A 192 -9.10 11.32 9.14
N ARG A 193 -8.06 12.05 8.75
CA ARG A 193 -6.70 11.52 8.66
C ARG A 193 -6.13 11.17 10.04
N VAL A 194 -6.46 11.95 11.07
CA VAL A 194 -6.11 11.60 12.46
C VAL A 194 -6.77 10.27 12.87
N ALA A 195 -8.05 10.08 12.52
CA ALA A 195 -8.74 8.81 12.79
C ALA A 195 -8.12 7.64 12.01
N ASN A 196 -7.70 7.85 10.77
CA ASN A 196 -6.98 6.84 9.99
C ASN A 196 -5.65 6.45 10.64
N PHE A 197 -4.88 7.41 11.15
CA PHE A 197 -3.65 7.11 11.92
C PHE A 197 -3.95 6.36 13.21
N ASP A 198 -5.01 6.73 13.95
CA ASP A 198 -5.42 6.00 15.15
C ASP A 198 -5.70 4.54 14.84
N HIS A 199 -6.52 4.28 13.80
CA HIS A 199 -6.83 2.91 13.36
C HIS A 199 -5.56 2.15 12.94
N PHE A 200 -4.73 2.77 12.09
CA PHE A 200 -3.49 2.17 11.59
C PHE A 200 -2.55 1.77 12.73
N ILE A 201 -2.29 2.68 13.67
CA ILE A 201 -1.36 2.39 14.76
C ILE A 201 -1.94 1.35 15.72
N ARG A 202 -3.24 1.44 16.07
CA ARG A 202 -3.85 0.52 17.04
C ARG A 202 -4.06 -0.88 16.51
N HIS A 203 -4.49 -1.00 15.26
CA HIS A 203 -4.98 -2.26 14.70
C HIS A 203 -4.05 -2.83 13.63
N ASP A 204 -3.63 -2.02 12.66
CA ASP A 204 -2.86 -2.53 11.53
C ASP A 204 -1.43 -2.91 11.94
N PHE A 205 -0.79 -2.21 12.88
CA PHE A 205 0.49 -2.66 13.45
C PHE A 205 0.36 -4.01 14.15
N THR A 206 -0.75 -4.23 14.86
CA THR A 206 -1.05 -5.54 15.47
C THR A 206 -1.21 -6.62 14.40
N ALA A 207 -1.90 -6.31 13.29
CA ALA A 207 -2.06 -7.25 12.17
C ALA A 207 -0.71 -7.60 11.52
N ILE A 208 0.20 -6.62 11.39
CA ILE A 208 1.54 -6.82 10.85
C ILE A 208 2.40 -7.68 11.80
N VAL A 209 2.38 -7.40 13.10
CA VAL A 209 3.12 -8.18 14.12
C VAL A 209 2.64 -9.63 14.19
N HIS A 210 1.34 -9.85 13.99
CA HIS A 210 0.75 -11.20 13.98
C HIS A 210 0.54 -11.77 12.59
N ASP A 211 1.31 -11.28 11.61
CA ASP A 211 1.24 -11.75 10.24
C ASP A 211 1.49 -13.26 10.11
N THR A 212 0.65 -13.92 9.31
CA THR A 212 0.69 -15.36 9.06
C THR A 212 1.15 -15.72 7.65
N LEU A 213 1.67 -14.76 6.87
CA LEU A 213 2.19 -15.02 5.53
C LEU A 213 3.26 -16.11 5.59
N ASP A 214 3.14 -17.10 4.70
CA ASP A 214 4.24 -18.03 4.41
C ASP A 214 5.12 -17.43 3.30
N PRO A 215 6.33 -16.95 3.62
CA PRO A 215 7.21 -16.36 2.60
C PRO A 215 7.57 -17.34 1.48
N ALA A 216 7.69 -18.64 1.78
CA ALA A 216 8.05 -19.65 0.77
C ALA A 216 6.97 -19.80 -0.30
N ALA A 217 5.70 -19.54 0.02
CA ALA A 217 4.60 -19.59 -0.93
C ALA A 217 4.71 -18.50 -2.02
N LEU A 218 5.40 -17.39 -1.77
CA LEU A 218 5.57 -16.29 -2.72
C LEU A 218 6.32 -16.71 -3.98
N ALA A 219 7.30 -17.59 -3.87
CA ALA A 219 8.06 -18.10 -5.02
C ALA A 219 7.23 -19.00 -5.95
N HIS A 220 6.04 -19.43 -5.51
CA HIS A 220 5.19 -20.38 -6.23
C HIS A 220 3.85 -19.78 -6.67
N THR A 221 3.65 -18.46 -6.50
CA THR A 221 2.43 -17.79 -6.98
C THR A 221 2.46 -17.69 -8.50
N GLY A 222 1.30 -17.68 -9.13
CA GLY A 222 1.17 -17.32 -10.54
C GLY A 222 1.24 -15.81 -10.80
N THR A 223 1.40 -15.00 -9.75
CA THR A 223 1.55 -13.55 -9.82
C THR A 223 3.02 -13.19 -10.02
N ARG A 224 3.33 -12.36 -11.01
CA ARG A 224 4.65 -11.73 -11.06
C ARG A 224 4.75 -10.70 -9.94
N ILE A 225 5.62 -10.95 -8.97
CA ILE A 225 5.88 -10.02 -7.88
C ILE A 225 7.14 -9.22 -8.23
N VAL A 226 6.99 -7.90 -8.29
CA VAL A 226 8.09 -6.95 -8.49
C VAL A 226 8.38 -6.25 -7.18
N PRO A 227 9.43 -6.62 -6.45
CA PRO A 227 9.88 -5.89 -5.28
C PRO A 227 10.29 -4.48 -5.69
N ALA A 228 9.90 -3.48 -4.92
CA ALA A 228 10.20 -2.09 -5.25
C ALA A 228 10.70 -1.32 -4.04
N VAL A 229 11.63 -0.40 -4.26
CA VAL A 229 12.27 0.41 -3.23
C VAL A 229 12.32 1.88 -3.63
N GLY A 230 12.20 2.77 -2.66
CA GLY A 230 12.40 4.19 -2.87
C GLY A 230 13.89 4.53 -3.01
N ARG A 231 14.22 5.39 -3.99
CA ARG A 231 15.60 5.81 -4.25
C ARG A 231 16.26 6.44 -3.05
N THR A 232 15.51 7.22 -2.27
CA THR A 232 16.02 7.98 -1.13
C THR A 232 15.82 7.27 0.21
N THR A 233 15.15 6.11 0.24
CA THR A 233 15.03 5.32 1.47
C THR A 233 16.39 4.74 1.87
N PRO A 234 16.89 5.00 3.09
CA PRO A 234 18.16 4.45 3.54
C PRO A 234 18.17 2.92 3.55
N HIS A 235 19.29 2.30 3.17
CA HIS A 235 19.44 0.84 3.11
C HIS A 235 19.26 0.14 4.47
N THR A 236 19.39 0.87 5.56
CA THR A 236 19.26 0.35 6.93
C THR A 236 17.82 0.28 7.42
N VAL A 237 16.89 0.89 6.70
CA VAL A 237 15.46 0.91 7.07
C VAL A 237 14.84 -0.47 6.79
N PHE A 238 14.03 -0.97 7.72
CA PHE A 238 13.59 -2.35 7.69
C PHE A 238 12.63 -2.69 6.54
N ASP A 239 11.77 -1.77 6.15
CA ASP A 239 10.84 -1.95 5.01
C ASP A 239 11.59 -2.07 3.68
N ARG A 240 12.68 -1.29 3.48
CA ARG A 240 13.60 -1.48 2.35
C ARG A 240 14.30 -2.85 2.42
N ARG A 241 14.66 -3.32 3.61
CA ARG A 241 15.23 -4.67 3.82
C ARG A 241 14.20 -5.76 3.55
N CYS A 242 12.94 -5.55 3.91
CA CYS A 242 11.85 -6.46 3.55
C CYS A 242 11.70 -6.58 2.02
N ALA A 243 11.81 -5.46 1.28
CA ALA A 243 11.81 -5.49 -0.18
C ALA A 243 13.02 -6.25 -0.76
N ALA A 244 14.21 -6.11 -0.16
CA ALA A 244 15.39 -6.87 -0.57
C ALA A 244 15.23 -8.38 -0.31
N SER A 245 14.73 -8.76 0.87
CA SER A 245 14.44 -10.17 1.17
C SER A 245 13.35 -10.75 0.26
N LEU A 246 12.34 -9.94 -0.11
CA LEU A 246 11.33 -10.35 -1.09
C LEU A 246 11.97 -10.60 -2.46
N ALA A 247 12.90 -9.75 -2.88
CA ALA A 247 13.62 -9.90 -4.15
C ALA A 247 14.40 -11.21 -4.22
N GLU A 248 15.11 -11.56 -3.16
CA GLU A 248 15.81 -12.85 -3.04
C GLU A 248 14.84 -14.04 -3.13
N LEU A 249 13.68 -13.94 -2.45
CA LEU A 249 12.67 -15.00 -2.45
C LEU A 249 12.04 -15.27 -3.81
N VAL A 250 11.79 -14.22 -4.60
CA VAL A 250 11.12 -14.33 -5.91
C VAL A 250 12.10 -14.38 -7.08
N GLY A 251 13.41 -14.22 -6.84
CA GLY A 251 14.45 -14.26 -7.86
C GLY A 251 14.46 -13.05 -8.79
N GLU A 252 14.03 -11.89 -8.30
CA GLU A 252 13.96 -10.63 -9.05
C GLU A 252 14.88 -9.58 -8.42
N GLU A 253 15.34 -8.61 -9.20
CA GLU A 253 16.05 -7.45 -8.67
C GLU A 253 15.02 -6.38 -8.21
N PRO A 254 15.27 -5.67 -7.09
CA PRO A 254 14.37 -4.61 -6.65
C PRO A 254 14.28 -3.48 -7.68
N ALA A 255 13.08 -3.14 -8.12
CA ALA A 255 12.84 -1.99 -8.96
C ALA A 255 12.95 -0.69 -8.14
N GLU A 256 13.86 0.20 -8.54
CA GLU A 256 14.02 1.50 -7.90
C GLU A 256 12.95 2.48 -8.40
N PHE A 257 12.30 3.20 -7.47
CA PHE A 257 11.29 4.21 -7.72
C PHE A 257 11.72 5.59 -7.21
N PRO A 258 11.23 6.69 -7.81
CA PRO A 258 11.48 8.05 -7.33
C PRO A 258 10.98 8.29 -5.91
N GLY A 259 11.69 9.14 -5.17
CA GLY A 259 11.42 9.44 -3.77
C GLY A 259 11.82 8.30 -2.83
N GLY A 260 11.28 8.34 -1.62
CA GLY A 260 11.48 7.33 -0.57
C GLY A 260 10.24 6.47 -0.35
N HIS A 261 10.00 6.08 0.90
CA HIS A 261 8.88 5.22 1.31
C HIS A 261 7.50 5.71 0.80
N ASN A 262 7.29 7.02 0.77
CA ASN A 262 6.09 7.67 0.25
C ASN A 262 6.28 8.25 -1.16
N GLY A 263 7.17 7.68 -1.99
CA GLY A 263 7.46 8.15 -3.35
C GLY A 263 6.22 8.29 -4.23
N ASN A 264 5.24 7.40 -4.06
CA ASN A 264 3.95 7.42 -4.75
C ASN A 264 3.12 8.69 -4.49
N THR A 265 3.37 9.39 -3.41
CA THR A 265 2.68 10.64 -3.04
C THR A 265 3.57 11.88 -3.15
N SER A 266 4.88 11.73 -2.97
CA SER A 266 5.83 12.85 -3.05
C SER A 266 6.37 13.09 -4.47
N HIS A 267 6.37 12.09 -5.34
CA HIS A 267 6.89 12.13 -6.71
C HIS A 267 5.91 11.55 -7.74
N PRO A 268 4.64 11.96 -7.77
CA PRO A 268 3.60 11.28 -8.55
C PRO A 268 3.87 11.25 -10.07
N GLU A 269 4.51 12.25 -10.65
CA GLU A 269 4.84 12.31 -12.08
C GLU A 269 5.92 11.29 -12.45
N ALA A 270 7.06 11.36 -11.77
CA ALA A 270 8.18 10.46 -12.00
C ALA A 270 7.83 9.02 -11.59
N TYR A 271 7.05 8.86 -10.51
CA TYR A 271 6.57 7.55 -10.05
C TYR A 271 5.63 6.90 -11.06
N ALA A 272 4.67 7.64 -11.62
CA ALA A 272 3.78 7.14 -12.66
C ALA A 272 4.55 6.69 -13.91
N THR A 273 5.55 7.47 -14.32
CA THR A 273 6.42 7.13 -15.44
C THR A 273 7.17 5.82 -15.19
N ARG A 274 7.77 5.66 -14.00
CA ARG A 274 8.48 4.43 -13.63
C ARG A 274 7.53 3.23 -13.52
N LEU A 275 6.36 3.43 -12.94
CA LEU A 275 5.34 2.37 -12.79
C LEU A 275 4.90 1.84 -14.16
N ARG A 276 4.65 2.71 -15.14
CA ARG A 276 4.33 2.28 -16.51
C ARG A 276 5.44 1.43 -17.12
N GLN A 277 6.71 1.82 -16.95
CA GLN A 277 7.85 1.04 -17.44
C GLN A 277 7.87 -0.37 -16.83
N VAL A 278 7.80 -0.46 -15.51
CA VAL A 278 7.80 -1.74 -14.79
C VAL A 278 6.63 -2.63 -15.18
N LEU A 279 5.44 -2.05 -15.36
CA LEU A 279 4.26 -2.81 -15.77
C LEU A 279 4.28 -3.22 -17.26
N ALA A 280 4.96 -2.47 -18.13
CA ALA A 280 5.12 -2.80 -19.56
C ALA A 280 6.12 -3.94 -19.79
N GLU A 281 7.12 -4.11 -18.92
CA GLU A 281 8.08 -5.22 -18.99
C GLU A 281 7.44 -6.61 -18.78
N THR A 282 6.12 -6.64 -18.57
CA THR A 282 5.32 -7.83 -18.28
C THR A 282 4.51 -8.36 -19.49
N CYS A 283 4.65 -7.73 -20.64
CA CYS A 283 3.89 -8.14 -21.85
C CYS A 283 4.69 -9.06 -22.74
#